data_bdca47d4f6869c1947ab447d60d00086
#
_entry.id   bdca47d4f6869c1947ab447d60d00086
#
_cell.length_a   1.000
_cell.length_b   1.000
_cell.length_c   1.000
_cell.angle_alpha   90.00
_cell.angle_beta   90.00
_cell.angle_gamma   90.00
#
_symmetry.space_group_name_H-M   'P 1'
#
loop_
_entity.id
_entity.type
_entity.pdbx_description
1 polymer ?
#
loop_
_entity_poly.entity_id
_entity_poly.type
_entity_poly.pdbx_seq_one_letter_code
_entity_poly.pdbx_strand_id
1 'polypeptide(L)'
;MTTEFLGKPLSGPFTIPSGIVTTAPSIIQRVIDTIPEIGVITTKSIGFEPRLGYREPVYSQYAPGCFVNAIGLTNPGVEEALKGLRTLTVPEDRFLLVSIFGGSIEEFVAVARQLAPVADGLELNLSCPHAKGYGMAMGQDPDMVRDIVAAVCDAVEIPVIAKLTPNVDDIAVIGKAALAGGAAGLCAINTTGPGYTESHGHSILSNGLGGMSGKGVLPVTLKALAALRAVTDLPLIGCGGLSSATDCRAAAHCGATIFGIGSGLTGLDTEALGQYFADLGHDMNHQTDRAAEQVRFDLDMSFTPYQVTDNQPVCDDISVVTLDGSLDVRAGEY
;
A
#
# COMPACT_ATOMS: atom_id res chain seq x y z
N MET A 1 -22.26 -0.64 -12.76
CA MET A 1 -21.33 -0.55 -13.92
C MET A 1 -20.43 -1.76 -13.86
N THR A 2 -20.32 -2.53 -14.94
CA THR A 2 -19.30 -3.58 -15.04
C THR A 2 -17.94 -2.90 -15.12
N THR A 3 -17.09 -3.10 -14.12
CA THR A 3 -15.72 -2.59 -14.13
C THR A 3 -14.84 -3.62 -14.82
N GLU A 4 -13.98 -3.18 -15.73
CA GLU A 4 -12.98 -4.02 -16.38
C GLU A 4 -11.58 -3.52 -16.05
N PHE A 5 -10.63 -4.42 -15.83
CA PHE A 5 -9.25 -4.09 -15.58
C PHE A 5 -8.34 -5.07 -16.33
N LEU A 6 -7.55 -4.54 -17.27
CA LEU A 6 -6.60 -5.30 -18.08
C LEU A 6 -7.22 -6.52 -18.77
N GLY A 7 -8.44 -6.33 -19.34
CA GLY A 7 -9.18 -7.38 -20.05
C GLY A 7 -9.96 -8.35 -19.17
N LYS A 8 -9.93 -8.19 -17.84
CA LYS A 8 -10.66 -9.03 -16.89
C LYS A 8 -11.85 -8.26 -16.30
N PRO A 9 -13.09 -8.79 -16.36
CA PRO A 9 -14.22 -8.18 -15.68
C PRO A 9 -14.02 -8.25 -14.16
N LEU A 10 -14.41 -7.21 -13.44
CA LEU A 10 -14.27 -7.12 -12.01
C LEU A 10 -15.62 -7.02 -11.31
N SER A 11 -15.72 -7.62 -10.13
CA SER A 11 -16.86 -7.50 -9.22
C SER A 11 -17.05 -6.08 -8.67
N GLY A 12 -15.96 -5.30 -8.55
CA GLY A 12 -15.99 -3.91 -8.07
C GLY A 12 -14.74 -3.12 -8.44
N PRO A 13 -14.79 -1.78 -8.29
CA PRO A 13 -13.71 -0.89 -8.72
C PRO A 13 -12.67 -0.62 -7.63
N PHE A 14 -12.71 -1.33 -6.49
CA PHE A 14 -11.84 -1.02 -5.37
C PHE A 14 -10.67 -1.98 -5.22
N THR A 15 -9.62 -1.48 -4.58
CA THR A 15 -8.49 -2.26 -4.06
C THR A 15 -8.07 -1.74 -2.69
N ILE A 16 -7.46 -2.63 -1.89
CA ILE A 16 -6.70 -2.24 -0.69
C ILE A 16 -5.24 -2.17 -1.12
N PRO A 17 -4.58 -1.00 -1.05
CA PRO A 17 -3.19 -0.85 -1.48
C PRO A 17 -2.24 -1.75 -0.70
N SER A 18 -1.14 -2.13 -1.36
CA SER A 18 -0.09 -2.96 -0.78
C SER A 18 0.36 -2.48 0.62
N GLY A 19 0.43 -3.43 1.55
CA GLY A 19 0.97 -3.20 2.90
C GLY A 19 -0.04 -2.78 3.96
N ILE A 20 -1.32 -2.71 3.64
CA ILE A 20 -2.40 -2.40 4.59
C ILE A 20 -3.01 -3.73 5.07
N VAL A 21 -4.25 -4.05 4.80
CA VAL A 21 -4.94 -5.25 5.32
C VAL A 21 -4.43 -6.55 4.70
N THR A 22 -4.15 -6.57 3.41
CA THR A 22 -3.83 -7.77 2.60
C THR A 22 -2.39 -8.25 2.80
N THR A 23 -2.01 -8.54 4.05
CA THR A 23 -0.62 -8.86 4.43
C THR A 23 -0.34 -10.35 4.59
N ALA A 24 -1.37 -11.17 4.78
CA ALA A 24 -1.26 -12.62 4.96
C ALA A 24 -2.30 -13.36 4.10
N PRO A 25 -2.00 -14.59 3.62
CA PRO A 25 -2.90 -15.36 2.75
C PRO A 25 -4.29 -15.57 3.32
N SER A 26 -4.41 -15.86 4.62
CA SER A 26 -5.70 -16.04 5.30
C SER A 26 -6.56 -14.78 5.31
N ILE A 27 -5.92 -13.61 5.47
CA ILE A 27 -6.62 -12.32 5.42
C ILE A 27 -7.02 -12.00 3.98
N ILE A 28 -6.14 -12.25 3.01
CA ILE A 28 -6.42 -12.08 1.57
C ILE A 28 -7.63 -12.94 1.19
N GLN A 29 -7.65 -14.23 1.55
CA GLN A 29 -8.78 -15.12 1.25
C GLN A 29 -10.08 -14.60 1.88
N ARG A 30 -10.02 -14.15 3.13
CA ARG A 30 -11.20 -13.56 3.79
C ARG A 30 -11.72 -12.33 3.05
N VAL A 31 -10.85 -11.42 2.59
CA VAL A 31 -11.25 -10.26 1.77
C VAL A 31 -11.91 -10.71 0.47
N ILE A 32 -11.35 -11.71 -0.20
CA ILE A 32 -11.93 -12.30 -1.41
C ILE A 32 -13.34 -12.84 -1.14
N ASP A 33 -13.51 -13.58 -0.04
CA ASP A 33 -14.76 -14.29 0.28
C ASP A 33 -15.86 -13.35 0.77
N THR A 34 -15.51 -12.23 1.42
CA THR A 34 -16.48 -11.42 2.17
C THR A 34 -16.71 -10.02 1.64
N ILE A 35 -15.86 -9.50 0.74
CA ILE A 35 -15.95 -8.11 0.25
C ILE A 35 -15.98 -8.08 -1.28
N PRO A 36 -17.15 -8.28 -1.90
CA PRO A 36 -17.29 -8.33 -3.36
C PRO A 36 -16.92 -7.04 -4.07
N GLU A 37 -16.96 -5.90 -3.43
CA GLU A 37 -16.63 -4.60 -4.00
C GLU A 37 -15.13 -4.44 -4.33
N ILE A 38 -14.26 -5.25 -3.71
CA ILE A 38 -12.82 -5.25 -3.98
C ILE A 38 -12.53 -6.14 -5.18
N GLY A 39 -12.53 -5.57 -6.38
CA GLY A 39 -12.23 -6.30 -7.62
C GLY A 39 -10.74 -6.59 -7.84
N VAL A 40 -9.86 -5.70 -7.39
CA VAL A 40 -8.40 -5.90 -7.47
C VAL A 40 -7.85 -6.24 -6.09
N ILE A 41 -7.26 -7.41 -5.96
CA ILE A 41 -6.67 -7.90 -4.72
C ILE A 41 -5.16 -7.62 -4.76
N THR A 42 -4.73 -6.52 -4.14
CA THR A 42 -3.31 -6.17 -4.09
C THR A 42 -2.67 -6.74 -2.84
N THR A 43 -1.58 -7.50 -3.00
CA THR A 43 -0.87 -8.13 -1.87
C THR A 43 0.10 -7.16 -1.19
N LYS A 44 0.62 -7.53 -0.03
CA LYS A 44 1.84 -6.93 0.54
C LYS A 44 2.96 -6.98 -0.49
N SER A 45 3.80 -5.93 -0.58
CA SER A 45 4.99 -5.97 -1.43
C SER A 45 5.97 -7.04 -0.94
N ILE A 46 6.35 -7.94 -1.83
CA ILE A 46 7.20 -9.11 -1.58
C ILE A 46 8.58 -8.85 -2.19
N GLY A 47 9.63 -9.04 -1.39
CA GLY A 47 11.02 -9.02 -1.84
C GLY A 47 11.59 -10.43 -1.96
N PHE A 48 12.82 -10.52 -2.47
CA PHE A 48 13.49 -11.81 -2.64
C PHE A 48 13.73 -12.51 -1.29
N GLU A 49 14.36 -11.78 -0.35
CA GLU A 49 14.64 -12.27 0.99
C GLU A 49 13.59 -11.80 2.02
N PRO A 50 13.36 -12.56 3.11
CA PRO A 50 12.49 -12.12 4.20
C PRO A 50 13.08 -10.89 4.91
N ARG A 51 12.20 -9.98 5.38
CA ARG A 51 12.59 -8.78 6.14
C ARG A 51 11.67 -8.59 7.33
N LEU A 52 12.26 -8.35 8.49
CA LEU A 52 11.51 -8.06 9.73
C LEU A 52 10.95 -6.62 9.75
N GLY A 53 11.54 -5.72 8.94
CA GLY A 53 11.18 -4.31 8.95
C GLY A 53 11.90 -3.52 10.04
N TYR A 54 11.38 -2.32 10.35
CA TYR A 54 11.92 -1.50 11.44
C TYR A 54 11.31 -1.89 12.78
N ARG A 55 11.99 -1.49 13.85
CA ARG A 55 11.50 -1.63 15.22
C ARG A 55 10.33 -0.66 15.44
N GLU A 56 9.33 -1.08 16.22
CA GLU A 56 8.23 -0.20 16.66
C GLU A 56 8.76 1.01 17.48
N PRO A 57 8.07 2.16 17.48
CA PRO A 57 6.85 2.44 16.69
C PRO A 57 7.18 2.75 15.23
N VAL A 58 6.39 2.17 14.31
CA VAL A 58 6.55 2.31 12.85
C VAL A 58 5.39 3.06 12.17
N TYR A 59 4.36 3.41 12.94
CA TYR A 59 3.14 4.04 12.45
C TYR A 59 2.56 4.99 13.50
N SER A 60 2.09 6.17 13.07
CA SER A 60 1.44 7.14 13.96
C SER A 60 0.49 8.05 13.18
N GLN A 61 -0.56 8.51 13.85
CA GLN A 61 -1.41 9.59 13.38
C GLN A 61 -0.83 10.93 13.83
N TYR A 62 -0.59 11.87 12.92
CA TYR A 62 -0.05 13.19 13.25
C TYR A 62 -1.10 14.32 13.17
N ALA A 63 -2.24 14.04 12.53
CA ALA A 63 -3.42 14.89 12.50
C ALA A 63 -4.63 14.02 12.18
N PRO A 64 -5.87 14.46 12.43
CA PRO A 64 -7.09 13.69 12.15
C PRO A 64 -7.08 13.10 10.73
N GLY A 65 -7.11 11.76 10.62
CA GLY A 65 -7.05 11.01 9.36
C GLY A 65 -5.74 11.13 8.56
N CYS A 66 -4.68 11.66 9.16
CA CYS A 66 -3.37 11.84 8.55
C CYS A 66 -2.30 11.04 9.30
N PHE A 67 -1.55 10.22 8.59
CA PHE A 67 -0.65 9.25 9.17
C PHE A 67 0.77 9.36 8.62
N VAL A 68 1.73 8.93 9.44
CA VAL A 68 3.13 8.77 9.06
C VAL A 68 3.56 7.35 9.37
N ASN A 69 4.34 6.74 8.50
CA ASN A 69 4.81 5.37 8.70
C ASN A 69 6.22 5.13 8.15
N ALA A 70 6.92 4.21 8.80
CA ALA A 70 8.20 3.67 8.36
C ALA A 70 8.25 2.17 8.69
N ILE A 71 7.60 1.35 7.87
CA ILE A 71 7.45 -0.09 8.12
C ILE A 71 8.75 -0.86 7.84
N GLY A 72 9.57 -0.42 6.88
CA GLY A 72 10.84 -1.06 6.55
C GLY A 72 10.71 -2.29 5.65
N LEU A 73 9.65 -2.37 4.84
CA LEU A 73 9.41 -3.44 3.86
C LEU A 73 9.31 -4.85 4.47
N THR A 74 8.74 -4.95 5.67
CA THR A 74 8.43 -6.25 6.30
C THR A 74 7.73 -7.16 5.31
N ASN A 75 8.27 -8.35 5.07
CA ASN A 75 7.69 -9.35 4.17
C ASN A 75 8.34 -10.73 4.43
N PRO A 76 7.66 -11.84 4.07
CA PRO A 76 8.14 -13.19 4.35
C PRO A 76 9.22 -13.71 3.39
N GLY A 77 9.58 -12.94 2.35
CA GLY A 77 10.39 -13.40 1.23
C GLY A 77 9.57 -14.15 0.18
N VAL A 78 10.14 -14.28 -1.01
CA VAL A 78 9.43 -14.81 -2.18
C VAL A 78 9.00 -16.27 -2.04
N GLU A 79 9.82 -17.11 -1.41
CA GLU A 79 9.52 -18.55 -1.27
C GLU A 79 8.29 -18.80 -0.39
N GLU A 80 8.23 -18.14 0.77
CA GLU A 80 7.11 -18.30 1.70
C GLU A 80 5.85 -17.61 1.17
N ALA A 81 6.00 -16.45 0.53
CA ALA A 81 4.89 -15.76 -0.14
C ALA A 81 4.29 -16.64 -1.25
N LEU A 82 5.11 -17.28 -2.09
CA LEU A 82 4.64 -18.19 -3.13
C LEU A 82 3.84 -19.37 -2.59
N LYS A 83 4.30 -19.98 -1.48
CA LYS A 83 3.55 -21.06 -0.80
C LYS A 83 2.16 -20.57 -0.35
N GLY A 84 2.13 -19.40 0.28
CA GLY A 84 0.88 -18.81 0.76
C GLY A 84 -0.07 -18.42 -0.38
N LEU A 85 0.42 -17.78 -1.44
CA LEU A 85 -0.40 -17.36 -2.58
C LEU A 85 -1.02 -18.54 -3.33
N ARG A 86 -0.33 -19.70 -3.39
CA ARG A 86 -0.87 -20.94 -3.97
C ARG A 86 -2.07 -21.51 -3.24
N THR A 87 -2.33 -21.10 -1.99
CA THR A 87 -3.50 -21.55 -1.22
C THR A 87 -4.75 -20.74 -1.50
N LEU A 88 -4.62 -19.61 -2.20
CA LEU A 88 -5.75 -18.73 -2.50
C LEU A 88 -6.66 -19.32 -3.56
N THR A 89 -7.96 -19.14 -3.37
CA THR A 89 -8.99 -19.40 -4.37
C THR A 89 -9.51 -18.05 -4.87
N VAL A 90 -9.05 -17.64 -6.05
CA VAL A 90 -9.39 -16.34 -6.63
C VAL A 90 -10.49 -16.53 -7.68
N PRO A 91 -11.69 -15.95 -7.51
CA PRO A 91 -12.78 -16.00 -8.50
C PRO A 91 -12.38 -15.31 -9.81
N GLU A 92 -13.08 -15.67 -10.90
CA GLU A 92 -12.83 -15.10 -12.23
C GLU A 92 -13.07 -13.59 -12.33
N ASP A 93 -13.92 -13.04 -11.47
CA ASP A 93 -14.24 -11.62 -11.38
C ASP A 93 -13.35 -10.84 -10.39
N ARG A 94 -12.22 -11.41 -9.98
CA ARG A 94 -11.20 -10.80 -9.14
C ARG A 94 -9.85 -10.83 -9.86
N PHE A 95 -9.09 -9.77 -9.72
CA PHE A 95 -7.74 -9.65 -10.27
C PHE A 95 -6.70 -9.70 -9.13
N LEU A 96 -5.91 -10.77 -9.07
CA LEU A 96 -4.83 -10.89 -8.08
C LEU A 96 -3.60 -10.12 -8.57
N LEU A 97 -3.38 -8.94 -8.01
CA LEU A 97 -2.25 -8.06 -8.26
C LEU A 97 -1.18 -8.27 -7.20
N VAL A 98 -0.13 -9.01 -7.54
CA VAL A 98 0.96 -9.30 -6.59
C VAL A 98 1.96 -8.16 -6.61
N SER A 99 2.09 -7.44 -5.49
CA SER A 99 3.05 -6.35 -5.34
C SER A 99 4.43 -6.89 -5.02
N ILE A 100 5.45 -6.40 -5.73
CA ILE A 100 6.85 -6.81 -5.56
C ILE A 100 7.77 -5.61 -5.42
N PHE A 101 8.93 -5.81 -4.80
CA PHE A 101 10.03 -4.85 -4.76
C PHE A 101 11.37 -5.55 -4.90
N GLY A 102 12.40 -4.79 -5.27
CA GLY A 102 13.78 -5.26 -5.36
C GLY A 102 14.76 -4.11 -5.12
N GLY A 103 16.00 -4.45 -4.83
CA GLY A 103 17.14 -3.53 -4.69
C GLY A 103 17.95 -3.37 -5.97
N SER A 104 17.69 -4.19 -6.99
CA SER A 104 18.30 -4.13 -8.32
C SER A 104 17.32 -4.65 -9.37
N ILE A 105 17.64 -4.42 -10.66
CA ILE A 105 16.86 -4.97 -11.78
C ILE A 105 16.79 -6.50 -11.70
N GLU A 106 17.92 -7.15 -11.41
CA GLU A 106 18.02 -8.62 -11.31
C GLU A 106 17.13 -9.16 -10.20
N GLU A 107 17.06 -8.47 -9.06
CA GLU A 107 16.22 -8.88 -7.93
C GLU A 107 14.73 -8.74 -8.29
N PHE A 108 14.30 -7.62 -8.92
CA PHE A 108 12.95 -7.47 -9.43
C PHE A 108 12.56 -8.62 -10.38
N VAL A 109 13.43 -8.93 -11.35
CA VAL A 109 13.21 -10.03 -12.31
C VAL A 109 13.14 -11.39 -11.61
N ALA A 110 14.02 -11.64 -10.64
CA ALA A 110 14.03 -12.90 -9.89
C ALA A 110 12.74 -13.13 -9.11
N VAL A 111 12.24 -12.10 -8.43
CA VAL A 111 10.96 -12.14 -7.71
C VAL A 111 9.79 -12.27 -8.68
N ALA A 112 9.79 -11.50 -9.77
CA ALA A 112 8.73 -11.51 -10.77
C ALA A 112 8.54 -12.90 -11.38
N ARG A 113 9.62 -13.56 -11.81
CA ARG A 113 9.57 -14.92 -12.40
C ARG A 113 8.97 -15.96 -11.46
N GLN A 114 9.23 -15.84 -10.16
CA GLN A 114 8.70 -16.80 -9.19
C GLN A 114 7.22 -16.58 -8.90
N LEU A 115 6.75 -15.33 -8.87
CA LEU A 115 5.38 -14.99 -8.48
C LEU A 115 4.41 -14.86 -9.66
N ALA A 116 4.88 -14.62 -10.88
CA ALA A 116 4.04 -14.53 -12.07
C ALA A 116 3.10 -15.74 -12.27
N PRO A 117 3.52 -17.01 -12.02
CA PRO A 117 2.62 -18.15 -12.21
C PRO A 117 1.41 -18.23 -11.28
N VAL A 118 1.34 -17.40 -10.24
CA VAL A 118 0.25 -17.37 -9.25
C VAL A 118 -0.50 -16.04 -9.22
N ALA A 119 -0.20 -15.13 -10.13
CA ALA A 119 -0.73 -13.77 -10.19
C ALA A 119 -1.47 -13.52 -11.50
N ASP A 120 -2.49 -12.66 -11.49
CA ASP A 120 -3.08 -12.10 -12.72
C ASP A 120 -2.23 -10.93 -13.26
N GLY A 121 -1.46 -10.25 -12.40
CA GLY A 121 -0.53 -9.19 -12.74
C GLY A 121 0.43 -8.86 -11.61
N LEU A 122 1.47 -8.09 -11.90
CA LEU A 122 2.45 -7.63 -10.93
C LEU A 122 2.37 -6.12 -10.72
N GLU A 123 2.44 -5.66 -9.46
CA GLU A 123 2.67 -4.24 -9.11
C GLU A 123 4.15 -4.07 -8.73
N LEU A 124 4.89 -3.23 -9.45
CA LEU A 124 6.26 -2.89 -9.09
C LEU A 124 6.26 -1.71 -8.12
N ASN A 125 6.62 -1.96 -6.87
CA ASN A 125 6.82 -0.92 -5.86
C ASN A 125 8.19 -0.24 -6.08
N LEU A 126 8.21 0.81 -6.89
CA LEU A 126 9.43 1.54 -7.26
C LEU A 126 9.85 2.59 -6.22
N SER A 127 9.09 2.72 -5.12
CA SER A 127 9.34 3.72 -4.07
C SER A 127 10.21 3.19 -2.92
N CYS A 128 11.02 2.16 -3.14
CA CYS A 128 11.83 1.53 -2.08
C CYS A 128 12.91 2.50 -1.55
N PRO A 129 12.76 3.08 -0.34
CA PRO A 129 13.69 4.11 0.14
C PRO A 129 15.01 3.56 0.69
N HIS A 130 15.19 2.23 0.78
CA HIS A 130 16.25 1.62 1.59
C HIS A 130 16.97 0.42 0.96
N ALA A 131 17.00 0.31 -0.36
CA ALA A 131 17.97 -0.57 -0.98
C ALA A 131 19.38 0.00 -0.72
N LYS A 132 20.23 -0.73 0.00
CA LYS A 132 21.63 -0.35 0.21
C LYS A 132 22.27 -0.08 -1.14
N GLY A 133 22.56 1.20 -1.43
CA GLY A 133 23.19 1.66 -2.67
C GLY A 133 22.29 2.39 -3.64
N TYR A 134 20.95 2.32 -3.54
CA TYR A 134 20.02 2.91 -4.50
C TYR A 134 18.91 3.81 -3.88
N GLY A 135 18.82 3.99 -2.59
CA GLY A 135 17.97 4.93 -1.87
C GLY A 135 16.62 5.30 -2.55
N MET A 136 15.99 6.39 -2.14
CA MET A 136 14.80 6.97 -2.83
C MET A 136 15.02 7.25 -4.32
N ALA A 137 16.25 7.22 -4.80
CA ALA A 137 16.65 7.55 -6.16
C ALA A 137 16.04 6.64 -7.25
N MET A 138 15.78 5.35 -6.96
CA MET A 138 15.34 4.40 -8.00
C MET A 138 14.02 4.80 -8.65
N GLY A 139 13.01 5.16 -7.87
CA GLY A 139 11.71 5.61 -8.39
C GLY A 139 11.68 7.07 -8.83
N GLN A 140 12.76 7.82 -8.65
CA GLN A 140 12.92 9.22 -9.04
C GLN A 140 13.72 9.38 -10.33
N ASP A 141 14.42 8.32 -10.75
CA ASP A 141 15.21 8.31 -11.98
C ASP A 141 14.39 7.67 -13.12
N PRO A 142 13.99 8.42 -14.15
CA PRO A 142 13.17 7.90 -15.25
C PRO A 142 13.88 6.80 -16.05
N ASP A 143 15.20 6.83 -16.21
CA ASP A 143 15.93 5.77 -16.92
C ASP A 143 15.93 4.48 -16.13
N MET A 144 16.15 4.55 -14.81
CA MET A 144 16.07 3.40 -13.92
C MET A 144 14.66 2.79 -13.87
N VAL A 145 13.62 3.63 -13.80
CA VAL A 145 12.23 3.18 -13.84
C VAL A 145 11.92 2.45 -15.15
N ARG A 146 12.31 3.03 -16.30
CA ARG A 146 12.13 2.38 -17.59
C ARG A 146 12.83 1.02 -17.64
N ASP A 147 14.09 0.95 -17.23
CA ASP A 147 14.92 -0.25 -17.34
C ASP A 147 14.42 -1.38 -16.41
N ILE A 148 13.99 -1.06 -15.19
CA ILE A 148 13.35 -2.04 -14.28
C ILE A 148 12.08 -2.58 -14.91
N VAL A 149 11.17 -1.69 -15.35
CA VAL A 149 9.89 -2.09 -15.93
C VAL A 149 10.11 -2.94 -17.18
N ALA A 150 11.01 -2.53 -18.09
CA ALA A 150 11.34 -3.29 -19.29
C ALA A 150 11.86 -4.69 -18.97
N ALA A 151 12.82 -4.79 -18.06
CA ALA A 151 13.41 -6.08 -17.68
C ALA A 151 12.37 -7.03 -17.04
N VAL A 152 11.42 -6.50 -16.25
CA VAL A 152 10.34 -7.33 -15.70
C VAL A 152 9.35 -7.71 -16.78
N CYS A 153 8.92 -6.80 -17.66
CA CYS A 153 8.02 -7.09 -18.76
C CYS A 153 8.59 -8.15 -19.72
N ASP A 154 9.89 -8.11 -19.99
CA ASP A 154 10.58 -9.12 -20.80
C ASP A 154 10.68 -10.49 -20.10
N ALA A 155 10.55 -10.51 -18.77
CA ALA A 155 10.73 -11.71 -17.96
C ALA A 155 9.43 -12.48 -17.67
N VAL A 156 8.24 -11.84 -17.85
CA VAL A 156 6.92 -12.40 -17.54
C VAL A 156 5.92 -12.11 -18.65
N GLU A 157 4.88 -12.96 -18.77
CA GLU A 157 3.82 -12.78 -19.78
C GLU A 157 2.57 -12.06 -19.23
N ILE A 158 2.49 -11.87 -17.90
CA ILE A 158 1.37 -11.20 -17.25
C ILE A 158 1.58 -9.68 -17.19
N PRO A 159 0.49 -8.88 -17.13
CA PRO A 159 0.59 -7.42 -17.10
C PRO A 159 1.35 -6.90 -15.88
N VAL A 160 2.12 -5.83 -16.09
CA VAL A 160 2.94 -5.16 -15.07
C VAL A 160 2.41 -3.74 -14.84
N ILE A 161 2.14 -3.40 -13.59
CA ILE A 161 1.71 -2.08 -13.13
C ILE A 161 2.88 -1.41 -12.41
N ALA A 162 3.23 -0.19 -12.79
CA ALA A 162 4.24 0.57 -12.08
C ALA A 162 3.60 1.45 -11.00
N LYS A 163 3.98 1.22 -9.72
CA LYS A 163 3.54 2.07 -8.60
C LYS A 163 4.55 3.17 -8.34
N LEU A 164 4.09 4.40 -8.53
CA LEU A 164 4.92 5.59 -8.58
C LEU A 164 4.93 6.34 -7.23
N THR A 165 6.09 6.96 -6.94
CA THR A 165 6.23 7.89 -5.82
C THR A 165 5.81 9.30 -6.25
N PRO A 166 5.14 10.07 -5.37
CA PRO A 166 4.86 11.48 -5.62
C PRO A 166 6.07 12.39 -5.34
N ASN A 167 7.17 11.84 -4.78
CA ASN A 167 8.34 12.59 -4.33
C ASN A 167 9.31 12.84 -5.49
N VAL A 168 8.80 13.44 -6.56
CA VAL A 168 9.51 13.77 -7.81
C VAL A 168 9.07 15.15 -8.28
N ASP A 169 9.87 15.79 -9.10
CA ASP A 169 9.55 17.11 -9.66
C ASP A 169 8.35 17.02 -10.62
N ASP A 170 8.33 16.00 -11.47
CA ASP A 170 7.25 15.74 -12.43
C ASP A 170 6.96 14.23 -12.55
N ILE A 171 5.83 13.81 -11.97
CA ILE A 171 5.39 12.41 -12.01
C ILE A 171 5.04 11.94 -13.43
N ALA A 172 4.68 12.86 -14.34
CA ALA A 172 4.38 12.51 -15.72
C ALA A 172 5.64 12.04 -16.48
N VAL A 173 6.84 12.57 -16.15
CA VAL A 173 8.11 12.08 -16.69
C VAL A 173 8.37 10.65 -16.27
N ILE A 174 8.17 10.34 -14.98
CA ILE A 174 8.32 8.98 -14.44
C ILE A 174 7.27 8.04 -15.03
N GLY A 175 6.01 8.51 -15.15
CA GLY A 175 4.94 7.75 -15.80
C GLY A 175 5.28 7.38 -17.25
N LYS A 176 5.75 8.33 -18.05
CA LYS A 176 6.20 8.08 -19.44
C LYS A 176 7.34 7.06 -19.49
N ALA A 177 8.28 7.13 -18.57
CA ALA A 177 9.39 6.18 -18.50
C ALA A 177 8.90 4.75 -18.20
N ALA A 178 7.97 4.59 -17.23
CA ALA A 178 7.35 3.30 -16.93
C ALA A 178 6.59 2.73 -18.15
N LEU A 179 5.84 3.58 -18.86
CA LEU A 179 5.12 3.20 -20.08
C LEU A 179 6.08 2.81 -21.21
N ALA A 180 7.19 3.53 -21.38
CA ALA A 180 8.24 3.19 -22.34
C ALA A 180 8.92 1.85 -22.01
N GLY A 181 8.96 1.45 -20.75
CA GLY A 181 9.37 0.13 -20.28
C GLY A 181 8.33 -0.98 -20.50
N GLY A 182 7.12 -0.66 -20.97
CA GLY A 182 6.09 -1.65 -21.25
C GLY A 182 5.05 -1.84 -20.13
N ALA A 183 4.96 -0.94 -19.16
CA ALA A 183 3.92 -1.02 -18.13
C ALA A 183 2.52 -1.02 -18.76
N ALA A 184 1.67 -1.96 -18.34
CA ALA A 184 0.27 -2.09 -18.77
C ALA A 184 -0.68 -1.13 -18.05
N GLY A 185 -0.21 -0.43 -17.02
CA GLY A 185 -0.93 0.57 -16.25
C GLY A 185 -0.06 1.17 -15.16
N LEU A 186 -0.58 2.19 -14.46
CA LEU A 186 0.15 2.89 -13.42
C LEU A 186 -0.66 2.90 -12.11
N CYS A 187 0.03 2.90 -10.98
CA CYS A 187 -0.56 3.11 -9.65
C CYS A 187 0.03 4.39 -9.04
N ALA A 188 -0.79 5.31 -8.62
CA ALA A 188 -0.38 6.56 -7.98
C ALA A 188 -1.34 6.93 -6.84
N ILE A 189 -0.79 7.27 -5.68
CA ILE A 189 0.59 7.51 -5.32
C ILE A 189 1.04 6.57 -4.19
N ASN A 190 2.34 6.36 -4.05
CA ASN A 190 2.92 5.87 -2.81
C ASN A 190 2.92 7.03 -1.78
N THR A 191 3.45 6.81 -0.58
CA THR A 191 3.49 7.83 0.48
C THR A 191 4.30 9.07 0.08
N THR A 192 3.89 10.23 0.61
CA THR A 192 4.56 11.53 0.41
C THR A 192 5.62 11.74 1.50
N GLY A 193 6.68 12.44 1.22
CA GLY A 193 7.64 12.80 2.25
C GLY A 193 9.11 12.57 1.84
N PRO A 194 10.01 12.38 2.80
CA PRO A 194 9.78 11.96 4.19
C PRO A 194 9.22 13.06 5.09
N GLY A 195 8.31 12.68 6.00
CA GLY A 195 7.78 13.51 7.05
C GLY A 195 8.43 13.22 8.41
N TYR A 196 8.42 14.19 9.28
CA TYR A 196 8.86 14.09 10.67
C TYR A 196 7.71 14.37 11.61
N THR A 197 7.54 13.54 12.63
CA THR A 197 6.58 13.73 13.71
C THR A 197 7.28 13.50 15.04
N GLU A 198 6.90 14.28 16.06
CA GLU A 198 7.56 14.22 17.34
C GLU A 198 6.56 14.12 18.49
N SER A 199 7.03 13.56 19.61
CA SER A 199 6.38 13.64 20.92
C SER A 199 7.47 13.86 21.98
N HIS A 200 7.26 14.87 22.85
CA HIS A 200 8.19 15.22 23.91
C HIS A 200 9.64 15.47 23.44
N GLY A 201 9.81 16.06 22.25
CA GLY A 201 11.13 16.39 21.69
C GLY A 201 11.84 15.22 21.01
N HIS A 202 11.19 14.06 20.86
CA HIS A 202 11.73 12.88 20.19
C HIS A 202 10.87 12.47 19.01
N SER A 203 11.49 11.91 17.97
CA SER A 203 10.74 11.31 16.88
C SER A 203 9.83 10.20 17.40
N ILE A 204 8.57 10.21 17.00
CA ILE A 204 7.64 9.12 17.31
C ILE A 204 8.08 7.83 16.64
N LEU A 205 8.47 7.91 15.36
CA LEU A 205 8.92 6.73 14.62
C LEU A 205 10.35 6.34 15.02
N SER A 206 10.58 5.07 15.25
CA SER A 206 11.91 4.53 15.56
C SER A 206 12.94 4.80 14.46
N ASN A 207 12.49 4.93 13.20
CA ASN A 207 13.33 5.28 12.03
C ASN A 207 13.60 6.79 11.92
N GLY A 208 13.00 7.63 12.76
CA GLY A 208 13.13 9.08 12.73
C GLY A 208 12.24 9.78 11.71
N LEU A 209 12.16 9.29 10.49
CA LEU A 209 11.38 9.84 9.38
C LEU A 209 10.49 8.76 8.78
N GLY A 210 9.35 9.16 8.21
CA GLY A 210 8.42 8.24 7.55
C GLY A 210 7.68 8.83 6.36
N GLY A 211 7.01 7.98 5.61
CA GLY A 211 6.11 8.40 4.54
C GLY A 211 4.76 8.85 5.09
N MET A 212 4.25 9.96 4.60
CA MET A 212 2.94 10.51 4.99
C MET A 212 1.84 9.94 4.11
N SER A 213 0.68 9.66 4.72
CA SER A 213 -0.51 9.13 4.07
C SER A 213 -1.77 9.73 4.71
N GLY A 214 -2.95 9.30 4.26
CA GLY A 214 -4.23 9.75 4.78
C GLY A 214 -4.80 10.97 4.07
N LYS A 215 -5.82 11.57 4.66
CA LYS A 215 -6.64 12.62 4.04
C LYS A 215 -5.82 13.80 3.51
N GLY A 216 -4.76 14.17 4.23
CA GLY A 216 -3.90 15.30 3.88
C GLY A 216 -3.15 15.16 2.54
N VAL A 217 -2.96 13.95 2.03
CA VAL A 217 -2.26 13.73 0.76
C VAL A 217 -3.20 13.68 -0.47
N LEU A 218 -4.52 13.70 -0.27
CA LEU A 218 -5.49 13.64 -1.38
C LEU A 218 -5.24 14.67 -2.48
N PRO A 219 -4.97 15.96 -2.20
CA PRO A 219 -4.69 16.93 -3.27
C PRO A 219 -3.47 16.56 -4.12
N VAL A 220 -2.45 15.96 -3.51
CA VAL A 220 -1.26 15.45 -4.22
C VAL A 220 -1.63 14.30 -5.13
N THR A 221 -2.46 13.37 -4.64
CA THR A 221 -2.97 12.24 -5.43
C THR A 221 -3.75 12.70 -6.65
N LEU A 222 -4.69 13.63 -6.48
CA LEU A 222 -5.51 14.14 -7.58
C LEU A 222 -4.65 14.85 -8.64
N LYS A 223 -3.68 15.67 -8.22
CA LYS A 223 -2.70 16.30 -9.12
C LYS A 223 -1.90 15.25 -9.90
N ALA A 224 -1.40 14.22 -9.21
CA ALA A 224 -0.62 13.14 -9.82
C ALA A 224 -1.45 12.36 -10.86
N LEU A 225 -2.68 11.98 -10.51
CA LEU A 225 -3.58 11.26 -11.43
C LEU A 225 -3.88 12.09 -12.68
N ALA A 226 -4.20 13.37 -12.55
CA ALA A 226 -4.43 14.25 -13.69
C ALA A 226 -3.20 14.38 -14.60
N ALA A 227 -2.00 14.51 -14.02
CA ALA A 227 -0.74 14.56 -14.77
C ALA A 227 -0.45 13.23 -15.50
N LEU A 228 -0.71 12.08 -14.88
CA LEU A 228 -0.54 10.77 -15.51
C LEU A 228 -1.59 10.53 -16.59
N ARG A 229 -2.87 10.90 -16.36
CA ARG A 229 -3.93 10.77 -17.37
C ARG A 229 -3.61 11.59 -18.63
N ALA A 230 -2.94 12.71 -18.50
CA ALA A 230 -2.52 13.53 -19.64
C ALA A 230 -1.47 12.84 -20.55
N VAL A 231 -0.84 11.75 -20.10
CA VAL A 231 0.23 11.06 -20.83
C VAL A 231 -0.10 9.61 -21.19
N THR A 232 -1.25 9.06 -20.75
CA THR A 232 -1.65 7.68 -21.08
C THR A 232 -3.17 7.49 -20.99
N ASP A 233 -3.72 6.60 -21.80
CA ASP A 233 -5.09 6.09 -21.71
C ASP A 233 -5.17 4.73 -20.99
N LEU A 234 -4.04 4.16 -20.58
CA LEU A 234 -3.97 2.91 -19.86
C LEU A 234 -4.61 3.01 -18.45
N PRO A 235 -4.97 1.89 -17.82
CA PRO A 235 -5.56 1.89 -16.48
C PRO A 235 -4.69 2.62 -15.44
N LEU A 236 -5.36 3.45 -14.61
CA LEU A 236 -4.74 4.13 -13.47
C LEU A 236 -5.39 3.65 -12.17
N ILE A 237 -4.58 3.10 -11.26
CA ILE A 237 -4.98 2.83 -9.88
C ILE A 237 -4.70 4.08 -9.07
N GLY A 238 -5.75 4.76 -8.59
CA GLY A 238 -5.62 5.93 -7.73
C GLY A 238 -5.61 5.54 -6.27
N CYS A 239 -4.56 5.86 -5.52
CA CYS A 239 -4.50 5.67 -4.08
C CYS A 239 -3.73 6.82 -3.40
N GLY A 240 -4.09 7.09 -2.12
CA GLY A 240 -3.55 8.19 -1.33
C GLY A 240 -4.62 9.19 -0.91
N GLY A 241 -5.11 9.04 0.32
CA GLY A 241 -6.09 9.92 0.92
C GLY A 241 -7.55 9.72 0.52
N LEU A 242 -7.85 8.71 -0.32
CA LEU A 242 -9.22 8.32 -0.64
C LEU A 242 -9.84 7.62 0.58
N SER A 243 -11.03 8.07 0.97
CA SER A 243 -11.77 7.53 2.13
C SER A 243 -13.29 7.68 2.01
N SER A 244 -13.79 8.21 0.88
CA SER A 244 -15.21 8.42 0.65
C SER A 244 -15.54 8.28 -0.84
N ALA A 245 -16.81 8.12 -1.16
CA ALA A 245 -17.26 8.10 -2.56
C ALA A 245 -16.99 9.44 -3.27
N THR A 246 -17.06 10.55 -2.54
CA THR A 246 -16.68 11.87 -3.08
C THR A 246 -15.21 11.91 -3.46
N ASP A 247 -14.31 11.36 -2.65
CA ASP A 247 -12.88 11.26 -3.00
C ASP A 247 -12.65 10.37 -4.23
N CYS A 248 -13.34 9.22 -4.29
CA CYS A 248 -13.25 8.30 -5.42
C CYS A 248 -13.78 8.94 -6.71
N ARG A 249 -14.88 9.68 -6.66
CA ARG A 249 -15.40 10.45 -7.82
C ARG A 249 -14.42 11.53 -8.27
N ALA A 250 -13.76 12.23 -7.33
CA ALA A 250 -12.72 13.20 -7.67
C ALA A 250 -11.52 12.53 -8.33
N ALA A 251 -11.08 11.37 -7.82
CA ALA A 251 -10.02 10.58 -8.43
C ALA A 251 -10.42 10.05 -9.83
N ALA A 252 -11.66 9.58 -10.02
CA ALA A 252 -12.19 9.18 -11.32
C ALA A 252 -12.18 10.35 -12.32
N HIS A 253 -12.56 11.54 -11.89
CA HIS A 253 -12.50 12.75 -12.73
C HIS A 253 -11.07 13.08 -13.14
N CYS A 254 -10.08 12.78 -12.30
CA CYS A 254 -8.66 12.89 -12.62
C CYS A 254 -8.10 11.69 -13.40
N GLY A 255 -8.95 10.70 -13.76
CA GLY A 255 -8.59 9.59 -14.63
C GLY A 255 -8.32 8.25 -13.96
N ALA A 256 -8.49 8.11 -12.64
CA ALA A 256 -8.40 6.81 -11.99
C ALA A 256 -9.54 5.88 -12.44
N THR A 257 -9.21 4.60 -12.65
CA THR A 257 -10.16 3.54 -13.03
C THR A 257 -10.38 2.54 -11.90
N ILE A 258 -9.41 2.40 -11.00
CA ILE A 258 -9.47 1.60 -9.77
C ILE A 258 -9.13 2.50 -8.59
N PHE A 259 -9.82 2.33 -7.46
CA PHE A 259 -9.71 3.19 -6.28
C PHE A 259 -9.10 2.42 -5.11
N GLY A 260 -7.91 2.83 -4.69
CA GLY A 260 -7.18 2.24 -3.58
C GLY A 260 -7.49 2.93 -2.24
N ILE A 261 -8.15 2.22 -1.35
CA ILE A 261 -8.46 2.70 0.00
C ILE A 261 -7.46 2.08 0.98
N GLY A 262 -6.61 2.90 1.58
CA GLY A 262 -5.58 2.47 2.52
C GLY A 262 -5.80 2.99 3.94
N SER A 263 -5.23 4.14 4.27
CA SER A 263 -5.30 4.75 5.61
C SER A 263 -6.72 5.08 6.09
N GLY A 264 -7.69 5.20 5.19
CA GLY A 264 -9.10 5.33 5.55
C GLY A 264 -9.68 4.09 6.27
N LEU A 265 -8.99 2.94 6.20
CA LEU A 265 -9.40 1.69 6.86
C LEU A 265 -8.87 1.57 8.29
N THR A 266 -8.04 2.51 8.74
CA THR A 266 -7.43 2.45 10.07
C THR A 266 -8.52 2.51 11.15
N GLY A 267 -8.47 1.56 12.09
CA GLY A 267 -9.44 1.45 13.19
C GLY A 267 -10.74 0.72 12.83
N LEU A 268 -10.89 0.22 11.60
CA LEU A 268 -12.00 -0.67 11.24
C LEU A 268 -11.63 -2.12 11.58
N ASP A 269 -12.53 -2.81 12.28
CA ASP A 269 -12.45 -4.26 12.43
C ASP A 269 -12.94 -4.97 11.16
N THR A 270 -12.94 -6.29 11.16
CA THR A 270 -13.25 -7.06 9.95
C THR A 270 -14.70 -6.92 9.47
N GLU A 271 -15.66 -6.76 10.39
CA GLU A 271 -17.07 -6.59 10.05
C GLU A 271 -17.31 -5.18 9.50
N ALA A 272 -16.79 -4.17 10.18
CA ALA A 272 -16.82 -2.78 9.74
C ALA A 272 -16.14 -2.59 8.37
N LEU A 273 -15.08 -3.33 8.09
CA LEU A 273 -14.39 -3.29 6.79
C LEU A 273 -15.33 -3.73 5.64
N GLY A 274 -16.06 -4.84 5.82
CA GLY A 274 -17.04 -5.31 4.83
C GLY A 274 -18.17 -4.29 4.62
N GLN A 275 -18.75 -3.79 5.71
CA GLN A 275 -19.80 -2.78 5.64
C GLN A 275 -19.33 -1.48 4.98
N TYR A 276 -18.10 -1.05 5.28
CA TYR A 276 -17.51 0.14 4.67
C TYR A 276 -17.43 0.03 3.14
N PHE A 277 -16.94 -1.09 2.59
CA PHE A 277 -16.86 -1.27 1.14
C PHE A 277 -18.24 -1.43 0.49
N ALA A 278 -19.19 -2.08 1.16
CA ALA A 278 -20.56 -2.17 0.69
C ALA A 278 -21.23 -0.78 0.60
N ASP A 279 -21.06 0.06 1.63
CA ASP A 279 -21.55 1.43 1.61
C ASP A 279 -20.82 2.28 0.57
N LEU A 280 -19.50 2.13 0.43
CA LEU A 280 -18.73 2.85 -0.58
C LEU A 280 -19.17 2.50 -2.00
N GLY A 281 -19.41 1.22 -2.30
CA GLY A 281 -19.96 0.76 -3.57
C GLY A 281 -21.35 1.31 -3.85
N HIS A 282 -22.22 1.32 -2.83
CA HIS A 282 -23.53 1.94 -2.94
C HIS A 282 -23.42 3.45 -3.21
N ASP A 283 -22.59 4.14 -2.44
CA ASP A 283 -22.42 5.60 -2.50
C ASP A 283 -21.85 6.08 -3.84
N MET A 284 -20.97 5.29 -4.45
CA MET A 284 -20.47 5.57 -5.81
C MET A 284 -21.59 5.61 -6.86
N ASN A 285 -22.61 4.77 -6.69
CA ASN A 285 -23.74 4.69 -7.62
C ASN A 285 -24.85 5.70 -7.32
N HIS A 286 -25.01 6.17 -6.09
CA HIS A 286 -26.15 6.98 -5.63
C HIS A 286 -25.78 8.41 -5.20
N GLN A 287 -24.53 8.83 -5.38
CA GLN A 287 -24.02 10.15 -5.00
C GLN A 287 -24.22 10.49 -3.52
N THR A 288 -24.14 9.49 -2.65
CA THR A 288 -24.13 9.61 -1.19
C THR A 288 -22.70 9.45 -0.65
N ASP A 289 -22.50 9.57 0.65
CA ASP A 289 -21.19 9.47 1.32
C ASP A 289 -21.28 8.79 2.69
N ARG A 290 -22.12 7.76 2.85
CA ARG A 290 -22.32 7.01 4.10
C ARG A 290 -21.03 6.32 4.57
N ALA A 291 -20.23 5.81 3.65
CA ALA A 291 -18.95 5.19 3.97
C ALA A 291 -18.02 6.17 4.71
N ALA A 292 -18.09 7.47 4.40
CA ALA A 292 -17.28 8.49 5.08
C ALA A 292 -17.55 8.59 6.58
N GLU A 293 -18.77 8.25 7.03
CA GLU A 293 -19.18 8.29 8.45
C GLU A 293 -18.49 7.19 9.27
N GLN A 294 -17.98 6.15 8.62
CA GLN A 294 -17.27 5.04 9.27
C GLN A 294 -15.78 5.33 9.46
N VAL A 295 -15.24 6.29 8.71
CA VAL A 295 -13.81 6.64 8.76
C VAL A 295 -13.53 7.43 10.04
N ARG A 296 -12.61 6.92 10.84
CA ARG A 296 -12.20 7.57 12.09
C ARG A 296 -11.04 8.52 11.83
N PHE A 297 -11.29 9.80 12.02
CA PHE A 297 -10.25 10.84 11.91
C PHE A 297 -9.65 11.24 13.25
N ASP A 298 -10.27 10.83 14.36
CA ASP A 298 -9.96 11.21 15.74
C ASP A 298 -9.39 10.05 16.58
N LEU A 299 -8.66 9.15 15.93
CA LEU A 299 -8.00 8.05 16.62
C LEU A 299 -7.02 8.63 17.65
N ASP A 300 -7.18 8.21 18.90
CA ASP A 300 -6.19 8.52 19.94
C ASP A 300 -4.97 7.61 19.74
N MET A 301 -3.95 8.20 19.15
CA MET A 301 -2.63 7.57 18.98
C MET A 301 -1.59 8.30 19.84
N SER A 302 -2.00 8.75 21.01
CA SER A 302 -1.09 9.40 21.95
C SER A 302 -0.09 8.38 22.51
N PHE A 303 1.16 8.84 22.67
CA PHE A 303 2.21 8.04 23.28
C PHE A 303 2.43 8.55 24.71
N THR A 304 2.26 7.65 25.67
CA THR A 304 2.61 7.92 27.07
C THR A 304 4.01 7.39 27.31
N PRO A 305 4.99 8.26 27.61
CA PRO A 305 6.34 7.78 27.95
C PRO A 305 6.30 7.10 29.32
N TYR A 306 6.88 5.92 29.39
CA TYR A 306 7.13 5.19 30.63
C TYR A 306 8.63 5.11 30.85
N GLN A 307 9.06 5.22 32.09
CA GLN A 307 10.44 4.98 32.47
C GLN A 307 10.67 3.48 32.70
N VAL A 308 11.68 2.92 32.07
CA VAL A 308 12.11 1.56 32.34
C VAL A 308 12.78 1.54 33.71
N THR A 309 12.18 0.85 34.67
CA THR A 309 12.71 0.71 36.04
C THR A 309 13.51 -0.56 36.23
N ASP A 310 13.26 -1.58 35.45
CA ASP A 310 14.05 -2.83 35.46
C ASP A 310 13.98 -3.49 34.07
N ASN A 311 15.05 -4.21 33.71
CA ASN A 311 15.15 -4.97 32.46
C ASN A 311 15.90 -6.29 32.74
N GLN A 312 15.17 -7.37 32.84
CA GLN A 312 15.71 -8.70 33.14
C GLN A 312 15.75 -9.57 31.90
N PRO A 313 16.93 -9.97 31.39
CA PRO A 313 17.02 -10.90 30.28
C PRO A 313 16.50 -12.28 30.70
N VAL A 314 15.64 -12.87 29.85
CA VAL A 314 15.11 -14.23 30.03
C VAL A 314 15.89 -15.23 29.18
N CYS A 315 16.25 -14.83 27.96
CA CYS A 315 17.15 -15.54 27.05
C CYS A 315 17.78 -14.56 26.08
N ASP A 316 18.55 -15.03 25.11
CA ASP A 316 19.35 -14.16 24.22
C ASP A 316 18.53 -13.07 23.50
N ASP A 317 17.25 -13.35 23.20
CA ASP A 317 16.38 -12.45 22.42
C ASP A 317 15.16 -11.94 23.22
N ILE A 318 15.02 -12.30 24.50
CA ILE A 318 13.84 -11.96 25.31
C ILE A 318 14.26 -11.36 26.64
N SER A 319 13.68 -10.19 26.94
CA SER A 319 13.80 -9.56 28.26
C SER A 319 12.44 -9.20 28.83
N VAL A 320 12.30 -9.26 30.14
CA VAL A 320 11.16 -8.69 30.87
C VAL A 320 11.52 -7.26 31.26
N VAL A 321 10.71 -6.33 30.83
CA VAL A 321 10.89 -4.89 31.11
C VAL A 321 9.84 -4.45 32.12
N THR A 322 10.27 -3.84 33.22
CA THR A 322 9.37 -3.21 34.20
C THR A 322 9.32 -1.70 33.95
N LEU A 323 8.09 -1.17 33.90
CA LEU A 323 7.84 0.25 33.66
C LEU A 323 7.33 0.92 34.93
N ASP A 324 7.50 2.24 35.05
CA ASP A 324 7.05 3.08 36.16
C ASP A 324 5.55 3.42 36.13
N GLY A 325 4.72 2.58 35.64
CA GLY A 325 3.28 2.81 35.52
C GLY A 325 2.49 1.57 35.20
N SER A 326 1.18 1.69 35.16
CA SER A 326 0.28 0.63 34.70
C SER A 326 -0.11 0.87 33.24
N LEU A 327 0.13 -0.12 32.41
CA LEU A 327 -0.45 -0.16 31.06
C LEU A 327 -1.88 -0.68 31.14
N ASP A 328 -2.84 0.13 30.71
CA ASP A 328 -4.22 -0.33 30.52
C ASP A 328 -4.31 -0.96 29.11
N VAL A 329 -3.94 -2.23 29.01
CA VAL A 329 -3.96 -2.98 27.76
C VAL A 329 -5.27 -3.76 27.67
N ARG A 330 -6.10 -3.47 26.68
CA ARG A 330 -7.29 -4.26 26.39
C ARG A 330 -6.96 -5.40 25.43
N ALA A 331 -7.61 -6.55 25.62
CA ALA A 331 -7.41 -7.70 24.75
C ALA A 331 -7.78 -7.35 23.29
N GLY A 332 -6.80 -7.47 22.37
CA GLY A 332 -6.96 -7.16 20.94
C GLY A 332 -6.43 -5.78 20.52
N GLU A 333 -5.89 -4.98 21.43
CA GLU A 333 -5.14 -3.77 21.11
C GLU A 333 -3.64 -4.13 20.99
N TYR A 334 -3.15 -4.19 19.74
CA TYR A 334 -1.73 -4.35 19.39
C TYR A 334 -1.33 -3.32 18.35
#